data_fd2ef2bad85fb38563b843e5668a75de
#
_entry.id   fd2ef2bad85fb38563b843e5668a75de
#
_cell.length_a   1.000
_cell.length_b   1.000
_cell.length_c   1.000
_cell.angle_alpha   90.00
_cell.angle_beta   90.00
_cell.angle_gamma   90.00
#
_symmetry.space_group_name_H-M   'P 1'
#
loop_
_entity.id
_entity.type
_entity.pdbx_description
1 polymer ?
#
loop_
_entity_poly.entity_id
_entity_poly.type
_entity_poly.pdbx_seq_one_letter_code
_entity_poly.pdbx_strand_id
1 'polypeptide(L)'
;WNGLQGMVEFENTTALGGDDQYRNVPGPAANLFNRDIVADPEGTEINQVWIGYEKWNTHVKLGRQTFTLDNHRFVGNVIWRQNEQTYDALTVSNDSIHDMTASYAYLSGVNRIFGDKFGNIAGPADGNWESKSHIFHLSYDHVPFGNLTGYAYLLDLVEVTTLSSSTFGLYHKNKIPLTDEFNLTYRAEFAHQTDYADNAGDYAAEYLNLQLGGEYREISSGIGYELLGSDKGVTAFTTPLSTLHAFQGWADLFLSTPRGGIEDYQIWIGIEFPYEIPFRIIYHNYRPHEGGGGDYGHEIDAIVSRKFGKYFSGILKYAYFDGDSMPVNIHKFWAQIEFSF
;
A
#
# COMPACT_ATOMS: atom_id res chain seq x y z
N TRP A 1 -14.81 -25.19 -22.02
CA TRP A 1 -13.93 -24.00 -21.98
C TRP A 1 -13.02 -24.09 -20.77
N ASN A 2 -12.14 -25.11 -20.78
CA ASN A 2 -11.28 -25.48 -19.67
C ASN A 2 -10.23 -24.37 -19.44
N GLY A 3 -10.37 -23.60 -18.36
CA GLY A 3 -9.42 -22.59 -17.93
C GLY A 3 -9.73 -21.14 -18.34
N LEU A 4 -10.73 -20.87 -19.18
CA LEU A 4 -11.13 -19.52 -19.54
C LEU A 4 -11.99 -18.89 -18.44
N GLN A 5 -11.67 -17.67 -18.05
CA GLN A 5 -12.34 -16.86 -17.03
C GLN A 5 -12.61 -15.45 -17.56
N GLY A 6 -13.55 -14.73 -16.96
CA GLY A 6 -13.83 -13.34 -17.25
C GLY A 6 -14.51 -12.67 -16.08
N MET A 7 -14.31 -11.36 -15.94
CA MET A 7 -14.88 -10.52 -14.90
C MET A 7 -15.41 -9.24 -15.53
N VAL A 8 -16.54 -8.78 -15.02
CA VAL A 8 -17.01 -7.37 -15.14
C VAL A 8 -17.52 -6.96 -13.78
N GLU A 9 -16.98 -5.89 -13.24
CA GLU A 9 -17.32 -5.33 -11.94
C GLU A 9 -17.59 -3.85 -12.07
N PHE A 10 -18.66 -3.40 -11.40
CA PHE A 10 -19.02 -1.98 -11.31
C PHE A 10 -18.84 -1.52 -9.89
N GLU A 11 -18.34 -0.32 -9.75
CA GLU A 11 -18.16 0.35 -8.47
C GLU A 11 -18.91 1.68 -8.45
N ASN A 12 -19.46 2.04 -7.29
CA ASN A 12 -20.11 3.32 -7.08
C ASN A 12 -19.76 3.88 -5.69
N THR A 13 -19.23 5.09 -5.68
CA THR A 13 -19.02 5.87 -4.47
C THR A 13 -20.04 7.00 -4.42
N THR A 14 -20.82 7.07 -3.34
CA THR A 14 -21.82 8.10 -3.12
C THR A 14 -21.74 8.66 -1.72
N ALA A 15 -21.60 9.98 -1.58
CA ALA A 15 -21.56 10.64 -0.28
C ALA A 15 -22.95 10.72 0.35
N LEU A 16 -23.10 10.21 1.58
CA LEU A 16 -24.30 10.38 2.37
C LEU A 16 -24.38 11.81 2.91
N GLY A 17 -25.26 12.63 2.36
CA GLY A 17 -25.41 14.03 2.72
C GLY A 17 -24.73 15.03 1.76
N GLY A 18 -24.13 14.52 0.69
CA GLY A 18 -23.50 15.32 -0.36
C GLY A 18 -22.00 15.53 -0.17
N ASP A 19 -21.29 15.85 -1.26
CA ASP A 19 -19.85 16.04 -1.32
C ASP A 19 -19.34 17.40 -0.80
N ASP A 20 -20.24 18.22 -0.24
CA ASP A 20 -19.94 19.49 0.41
C ASP A 20 -19.50 19.33 1.90
N GLN A 21 -19.48 18.11 2.43
CA GLN A 21 -19.12 17.82 3.81
C GLN A 21 -17.63 17.53 4.00
N TYR A 22 -16.89 17.18 2.94
CA TYR A 22 -15.50 16.77 2.98
C TYR A 22 -14.71 17.23 1.75
N ARG A 23 -13.40 17.25 1.86
CA ARG A 23 -12.49 17.50 0.74
C ARG A 23 -12.19 16.16 0.05
N ASN A 24 -12.63 16.00 -1.19
CA ASN A 24 -12.66 14.71 -1.89
C ASN A 24 -11.35 14.31 -2.56
N VAL A 25 -10.48 15.26 -2.88
CA VAL A 25 -9.15 14.97 -3.45
C VAL A 25 -8.10 15.93 -2.87
N PRO A 26 -6.83 15.54 -2.84
CA PRO A 26 -5.75 16.47 -2.49
C PRO A 26 -5.45 17.45 -3.64
N GLY A 27 -4.74 18.54 -3.33
CA GLY A 27 -4.22 19.47 -4.32
C GLY A 27 -5.23 20.49 -4.89
N PRO A 28 -4.87 21.15 -6.00
CA PRO A 28 -5.64 22.28 -6.55
C PRO A 28 -7.01 21.91 -7.10
N ALA A 29 -7.19 20.66 -7.48
CA ALA A 29 -8.48 20.15 -7.97
C ALA A 29 -9.51 19.91 -6.86
N ALA A 30 -9.08 19.98 -5.59
CA ALA A 30 -9.95 19.72 -4.44
C ALA A 30 -11.06 20.74 -4.32
N ASN A 31 -12.22 20.27 -3.90
CA ASN A 31 -13.26 21.10 -3.31
C ASN A 31 -12.89 21.44 -1.84
N LEU A 32 -13.55 22.39 -1.24
CA LEU A 32 -13.59 22.63 0.20
C LEU A 32 -12.23 22.52 0.95
N PHE A 33 -11.27 23.37 0.61
CA PHE A 33 -9.93 23.40 1.21
C PHE A 33 -9.89 23.56 2.74
N ASN A 34 -11.01 23.94 3.36
CA ASN A 34 -11.15 24.09 4.81
C ASN A 34 -11.76 22.85 5.48
N ARG A 35 -11.90 21.75 4.79
CA ARG A 35 -12.41 20.46 5.29
C ARG A 35 -11.32 19.42 5.31
N ASP A 36 -11.53 18.40 6.12
CA ASP A 36 -10.64 17.21 6.15
C ASP A 36 -10.71 16.44 4.84
N ILE A 37 -9.60 15.79 4.49
CA ILE A 37 -9.50 15.01 3.27
C ILE A 37 -10.09 13.62 3.52
N VAL A 38 -11.11 13.28 2.72
CA VAL A 38 -11.59 11.91 2.52
C VAL A 38 -11.48 11.64 1.03
N ALA A 39 -10.45 10.92 0.63
CA ALA A 39 -10.10 10.72 -0.79
C ALA A 39 -11.00 9.66 -1.46
N ASP A 40 -12.31 9.86 -1.34
CA ASP A 40 -13.39 9.03 -1.89
C ASP A 40 -14.37 9.95 -2.66
N PRO A 41 -13.99 10.48 -3.84
CA PRO A 41 -14.88 11.32 -4.64
C PRO A 41 -16.07 10.50 -5.16
N GLU A 42 -17.22 11.17 -5.29
CA GLU A 42 -18.40 10.52 -5.86
C GLU A 42 -18.15 10.14 -7.32
N GLY A 43 -18.47 8.92 -7.69
CA GLY A 43 -18.32 8.40 -9.03
C GLY A 43 -18.99 7.04 -9.22
N THR A 44 -19.15 6.66 -10.48
CA THR A 44 -19.55 5.31 -10.88
C THR A 44 -18.68 4.92 -12.05
N GLU A 45 -18.01 3.80 -11.95
CA GLU A 45 -17.10 3.34 -13.00
C GLU A 45 -17.09 1.82 -13.15
N ILE A 46 -16.46 1.34 -14.22
CA ILE A 46 -16.11 -0.07 -14.36
C ILE A 46 -14.81 -0.27 -13.61
N ASN A 47 -14.91 -0.92 -12.46
CA ASN A 47 -13.76 -1.20 -11.61
C ASN A 47 -12.86 -2.28 -12.22
N GLN A 48 -13.46 -3.40 -12.67
CA GLN A 48 -12.72 -4.47 -13.33
C GLN A 48 -13.43 -4.93 -14.61
N VAL A 49 -12.65 -5.15 -15.67
CA VAL A 49 -13.07 -5.82 -16.88
C VAL A 49 -11.88 -6.55 -17.50
N TRP A 50 -11.86 -7.86 -17.38
CA TRP A 50 -10.74 -8.66 -17.86
C TRP A 50 -11.18 -10.04 -18.38
N ILE A 51 -10.32 -10.63 -19.22
CA ILE A 51 -10.35 -12.04 -19.59
C ILE A 51 -9.10 -12.73 -19.04
N GLY A 52 -9.26 -13.97 -18.60
CA GLY A 52 -8.17 -14.76 -18.05
C GLY A 52 -8.16 -16.17 -18.58
N TYR A 53 -7.00 -16.79 -18.51
CA TYR A 53 -6.80 -18.18 -18.86
C TYR A 53 -5.87 -18.85 -17.85
N GLU A 54 -6.30 -20.01 -17.36
CA GLU A 54 -5.57 -20.80 -16.40
C GLU A 54 -5.31 -22.20 -16.95
N LYS A 55 -4.05 -22.59 -17.08
CA LYS A 55 -3.63 -23.93 -17.49
C LYS A 55 -2.15 -24.16 -17.18
N TRP A 56 -1.81 -25.38 -16.85
CA TRP A 56 -0.43 -25.80 -16.55
C TRP A 56 0.24 -24.95 -15.49
N ASN A 57 -0.46 -24.70 -14.39
CA ASN A 57 -0.01 -23.84 -13.31
C ASN A 57 0.40 -22.44 -13.79
N THR A 58 -0.19 -21.98 -14.87
CA THR A 58 0.02 -20.65 -15.44
C THR A 58 -1.31 -19.92 -15.47
N HIS A 59 -1.32 -18.73 -14.88
CA HIS A 59 -2.45 -17.82 -14.84
C HIS A 59 -2.10 -16.58 -15.68
N VAL A 60 -2.97 -16.27 -16.63
CA VAL A 60 -2.83 -15.09 -17.48
C VAL A 60 -4.10 -14.27 -17.35
N LYS A 61 -3.98 -12.95 -17.13
CA LYS A 61 -5.12 -12.02 -17.20
C LYS A 61 -4.77 -10.84 -18.09
N LEU A 62 -5.75 -10.38 -18.87
CA LEU A 62 -5.62 -9.19 -19.71
C LEU A 62 -6.85 -8.30 -19.52
N GLY A 63 -6.64 -7.04 -19.23
CA GLY A 63 -7.67 -6.02 -19.04
C GLY A 63 -7.51 -5.27 -17.73
N ARG A 64 -8.56 -4.50 -17.37
CA ARG A 64 -8.61 -3.77 -16.10
C ARG A 64 -8.86 -4.73 -14.96
N GLN A 65 -7.94 -4.77 -14.00
CA GLN A 65 -7.91 -5.75 -12.92
C GLN A 65 -7.30 -5.19 -11.65
N THR A 66 -7.70 -5.72 -10.49
CA THR A 66 -6.92 -5.54 -9.27
C THR A 66 -5.67 -6.39 -9.33
N PHE A 67 -4.58 -5.84 -8.87
CA PHE A 67 -3.29 -6.50 -8.81
C PHE A 67 -2.52 -6.03 -7.58
N THR A 68 -2.11 -6.95 -6.75
CA THR A 68 -1.40 -6.64 -5.50
C THR A 68 -0.20 -7.57 -5.34
N LEU A 69 0.86 -7.05 -4.75
CA LEU A 69 2.06 -7.83 -4.40
C LEU A 69 2.39 -7.68 -2.92
N ASP A 70 2.74 -8.80 -2.31
CA ASP A 70 3.24 -8.89 -0.93
C ASP A 70 2.31 -8.24 0.10
N ASN A 71 2.81 -7.25 0.83
CA ASN A 71 2.07 -6.46 1.81
C ASN A 71 1.52 -5.15 1.24
N HIS A 72 1.47 -4.99 -0.08
CA HIS A 72 1.02 -3.78 -0.80
C HIS A 72 1.93 -2.55 -0.61
N ARG A 73 3.17 -2.76 -0.14
CA ARG A 73 4.11 -1.65 0.08
C ARG A 73 4.56 -0.99 -1.22
N PHE A 74 4.69 -1.76 -2.29
CA PHE A 74 5.12 -1.26 -3.61
C PHE A 74 3.99 -1.27 -4.63
N VAL A 75 3.19 -2.33 -4.65
CA VAL A 75 2.06 -2.49 -5.57
C VAL A 75 0.84 -2.94 -4.77
N GLY A 76 -0.16 -2.09 -4.72
CA GLY A 76 -1.39 -2.32 -3.95
C GLY A 76 -2.62 -1.80 -4.68
N ASN A 77 -3.79 -2.17 -4.19
CA ASN A 77 -5.09 -1.77 -4.74
C ASN A 77 -5.79 -0.69 -3.89
N VAL A 78 -5.22 -0.27 -2.78
CA VAL A 78 -5.76 0.78 -1.89
C VAL A 78 -7.21 0.48 -1.42
N ILE A 79 -7.53 -0.78 -1.19
CA ILE A 79 -8.88 -1.27 -0.83
C ILE A 79 -9.48 -0.65 0.45
N TRP A 80 -8.70 0.10 1.19
CA TRP A 80 -9.18 0.92 2.31
C TRP A 80 -10.18 1.99 1.85
N ARG A 81 -10.06 2.47 0.62
CA ARG A 81 -10.92 3.50 0.03
C ARG A 81 -12.19 2.90 -0.56
N GLN A 82 -13.20 3.74 -0.80
CA GLN A 82 -14.46 3.33 -1.42
C GLN A 82 -14.29 3.03 -2.91
N ASN A 83 -13.34 3.68 -3.55
CA ASN A 83 -12.89 3.39 -4.91
C ASN A 83 -11.47 2.80 -4.84
N GLU A 84 -11.27 1.58 -5.31
CA GLU A 84 -9.97 0.92 -5.25
C GLU A 84 -9.08 1.28 -6.46
N GLN A 85 -7.77 1.12 -6.31
CA GLN A 85 -6.83 1.27 -7.42
C GLN A 85 -6.80 0.00 -8.26
N THR A 86 -7.03 0.12 -9.56
CA THR A 86 -6.95 -0.96 -10.55
C THR A 86 -5.93 -0.66 -11.64
N TYR A 87 -5.58 -1.67 -12.41
CA TYR A 87 -4.55 -1.58 -13.44
C TYR A 87 -5.05 -2.11 -14.76
N ASP A 88 -4.88 -1.34 -15.83
CA ASP A 88 -5.03 -1.84 -17.19
C ASP A 88 -3.74 -2.60 -17.53
N ALA A 89 -3.80 -3.93 -17.53
CA ALA A 89 -2.60 -4.75 -17.49
C ALA A 89 -2.72 -6.09 -18.20
N LEU A 90 -1.56 -6.61 -18.60
CA LEU A 90 -1.33 -8.04 -18.82
C LEU A 90 -0.56 -8.59 -17.62
N THR A 91 -1.13 -9.55 -16.92
CA THR A 91 -0.45 -10.27 -15.83
C THR A 91 -0.26 -11.73 -16.17
N VAL A 92 0.88 -12.28 -15.81
CA VAL A 92 1.22 -13.70 -15.96
C VAL A 92 1.85 -14.17 -14.66
N SER A 93 1.38 -15.28 -14.11
CA SER A 93 2.06 -15.96 -13.00
C SER A 93 2.16 -17.46 -13.28
N ASN A 94 3.20 -18.09 -12.77
CA ASN A 94 3.46 -19.52 -12.90
C ASN A 94 4.00 -20.08 -11.59
N ASP A 95 3.41 -21.20 -11.15
CA ASP A 95 3.79 -21.96 -9.95
C ASP A 95 4.09 -23.44 -10.28
N SER A 96 4.54 -23.72 -11.51
CA SER A 96 4.89 -25.08 -11.94
C SER A 96 6.10 -25.67 -11.21
N ILE A 97 6.97 -24.80 -10.67
CA ILE A 97 8.13 -25.22 -9.87
C ILE A 97 7.70 -25.24 -8.41
N HIS A 98 7.94 -26.36 -7.75
CA HIS A 98 7.55 -26.54 -6.36
C HIS A 98 8.09 -25.42 -5.47
N ASP A 99 7.22 -24.86 -4.63
CA ASP A 99 7.48 -23.76 -3.72
C ASP A 99 7.96 -22.46 -4.38
N MET A 100 7.90 -22.33 -5.70
CA MET A 100 8.31 -21.13 -6.42
C MET A 100 7.15 -20.56 -7.23
N THR A 101 6.94 -19.25 -7.08
CA THR A 101 6.00 -18.48 -7.90
C THR A 101 6.74 -17.37 -8.63
N ALA A 102 6.69 -17.42 -9.96
CA ALA A 102 7.22 -16.36 -10.83
C ALA A 102 6.05 -15.55 -11.39
N SER A 103 6.09 -14.24 -11.26
CA SER A 103 5.05 -13.34 -11.75
C SER A 103 5.65 -12.21 -12.60
N TYR A 104 4.93 -11.84 -13.63
CA TYR A 104 5.22 -10.70 -14.47
C TYR A 104 3.94 -9.92 -14.74
N ALA A 105 4.04 -8.57 -14.71
CA ALA A 105 2.97 -7.72 -15.20
C ALA A 105 3.54 -6.62 -16.12
N TYR A 106 2.79 -6.34 -17.19
CA TYR A 106 2.93 -5.11 -17.98
C TYR A 106 1.71 -4.24 -17.67
N LEU A 107 1.96 -3.04 -17.16
CA LEU A 107 0.92 -2.06 -16.83
C LEU A 107 0.87 -1.02 -17.95
N SER A 108 -0.27 -0.91 -18.63
CA SER A 108 -0.53 0.14 -19.63
C SER A 108 -1.28 1.33 -19.04
N GLY A 109 -1.88 1.17 -17.85
CA GLY A 109 -2.58 2.22 -17.13
C GLY A 109 -2.75 1.91 -15.66
N VAL A 110 -2.84 2.96 -14.84
CA VAL A 110 -3.15 2.91 -13.41
C VAL A 110 -4.41 3.74 -13.18
N ASN A 111 -5.49 3.09 -12.80
CA ASN A 111 -6.75 3.74 -12.44
C ASN A 111 -6.73 3.95 -10.92
N ARG A 112 -6.68 5.22 -10.53
CA ARG A 112 -6.45 5.61 -9.14
C ARG A 112 -7.77 5.76 -8.38
N ILE A 113 -7.68 5.75 -7.06
CA ILE A 113 -8.81 5.93 -6.14
C ILE A 113 -9.64 7.20 -6.37
N PHE A 114 -9.15 8.16 -7.16
CA PHE A 114 -9.85 9.41 -7.45
C PHE A 114 -10.89 9.29 -8.57
N GLY A 115 -10.88 8.16 -9.32
CA GLY A 115 -11.83 7.84 -10.37
C GLY A 115 -11.75 8.72 -11.64
N ASP A 116 -12.49 8.34 -12.66
CA ASP A 116 -12.48 8.98 -13.98
C ASP A 116 -12.88 10.47 -13.96
N LYS A 117 -13.66 10.89 -12.96
CA LYS A 117 -14.05 12.31 -12.78
C LYS A 117 -12.84 13.24 -12.63
N PHE A 118 -11.76 12.75 -12.08
CA PHE A 118 -10.50 13.46 -11.88
C PHE A 118 -9.39 13.00 -12.83
N GLY A 119 -9.74 12.27 -13.90
CA GLY A 119 -8.83 11.99 -15.00
C GLY A 119 -8.41 13.27 -15.73
N ASN A 120 -7.17 13.29 -16.22
CA ASN A 120 -6.55 14.43 -16.90
C ASN A 120 -6.31 15.68 -16.01
N ILE A 121 -6.22 15.51 -14.71
CA ILE A 121 -5.71 16.51 -13.79
C ILE A 121 -4.20 16.31 -13.69
N ALA A 122 -3.42 17.29 -14.09
CA ALA A 122 -1.96 17.15 -14.04
C ALA A 122 -1.44 16.82 -12.62
N GLY A 123 -0.60 15.81 -12.51
CA GLY A 123 0.14 15.44 -11.30
C GLY A 123 -0.46 14.30 -10.49
N PRO A 124 0.00 14.13 -9.23
CA PRO A 124 -0.34 12.97 -8.41
C PRO A 124 -1.82 12.80 -8.04
N ALA A 125 -2.65 13.83 -8.25
CA ALA A 125 -4.10 13.76 -8.01
C ALA A 125 -4.90 13.37 -9.25
N ASP A 126 -4.22 13.08 -10.37
CA ASP A 126 -4.88 12.55 -11.56
C ASP A 126 -5.52 11.20 -11.25
N GLY A 127 -6.75 11.00 -11.70
CA GLY A 127 -7.47 9.74 -11.50
C GLY A 127 -6.95 8.60 -12.37
N ASN A 128 -6.29 8.90 -13.49
CA ASN A 128 -5.77 7.90 -14.41
C ASN A 128 -4.35 8.28 -14.85
N TRP A 129 -3.43 7.33 -14.77
CA TRP A 129 -2.07 7.47 -15.30
C TRP A 129 -1.85 6.51 -16.48
N GLU A 130 -1.41 7.00 -17.61
CA GLU A 130 -0.85 6.17 -18.66
C GLU A 130 0.49 5.59 -18.18
N SER A 131 0.72 4.33 -18.49
CA SER A 131 1.89 3.60 -17.99
C SER A 131 2.51 2.72 -19.07
N LYS A 132 3.83 2.54 -18.98
CA LYS A 132 4.60 1.54 -19.76
C LYS A 132 5.50 0.74 -18.81
N SER A 133 4.92 0.35 -17.68
CA SER A 133 5.67 -0.23 -16.57
C SER A 133 5.78 -1.75 -16.67
N HIS A 134 6.90 -2.27 -16.17
CA HIS A 134 7.16 -3.70 -16.09
C HIS A 134 7.41 -4.09 -14.63
N ILE A 135 6.71 -5.12 -14.19
CA ILE A 135 6.77 -5.66 -12.83
C ILE A 135 7.26 -7.10 -12.91
N PHE A 136 8.36 -7.41 -12.24
CA PHE A 136 8.88 -8.77 -12.09
C PHE A 136 8.90 -9.13 -10.61
N HIS A 137 8.43 -10.32 -10.28
CA HIS A 137 8.37 -10.80 -8.91
C HIS A 137 8.61 -12.30 -8.87
N LEU A 138 9.52 -12.75 -8.01
CA LEU A 138 9.88 -14.15 -7.85
C LEU A 138 9.91 -14.49 -6.37
N SER A 139 9.03 -15.37 -5.93
CA SER A 139 8.92 -15.84 -4.56
C SER A 139 9.31 -17.31 -4.46
N TYR A 140 10.07 -17.67 -3.43
CA TYR A 140 10.44 -19.04 -3.11
C TYR A 140 10.20 -19.33 -1.62
N ASP A 141 9.28 -20.27 -1.33
CA ASP A 141 8.76 -20.51 0.02
C ASP A 141 9.55 -21.56 0.83
N HIS A 142 10.57 -22.18 0.25
CA HIS A 142 11.30 -23.29 0.86
C HIS A 142 12.78 -23.01 1.14
N VAL A 143 13.17 -21.74 1.27
CA VAL A 143 14.51 -21.43 1.82
C VAL A 143 14.55 -21.92 3.26
N PRO A 144 15.69 -22.48 3.73
CA PRO A 144 15.82 -22.73 5.15
C PRO A 144 15.44 -21.46 5.93
N PHE A 145 14.41 -21.57 6.77
CA PHE A 145 13.90 -20.48 7.60
C PHE A 145 12.94 -19.48 6.95
N GLY A 146 12.23 -19.79 5.84
CA GLY A 146 11.08 -19.01 5.42
C GLY A 146 10.94 -18.76 3.93
N ASN A 147 10.30 -17.64 3.59
CA ASN A 147 10.08 -17.16 2.23
C ASN A 147 11.17 -16.17 1.83
N LEU A 148 11.75 -16.35 0.66
CA LEU A 148 12.66 -15.42 0.01
C LEU A 148 12.00 -14.90 -1.27
N THR A 149 11.90 -13.58 -1.41
CA THR A 149 11.30 -12.96 -2.58
C THR A 149 12.22 -11.89 -3.15
N GLY A 150 12.47 -11.96 -4.46
CA GLY A 150 13.16 -10.93 -5.22
C GLY A 150 12.22 -10.25 -6.20
N TYR A 151 12.40 -8.95 -6.43
CA TYR A 151 11.56 -8.19 -7.33
C TYR A 151 12.31 -7.10 -8.09
N ALA A 152 11.76 -6.74 -9.25
CA ALA A 152 12.19 -5.59 -10.04
C ALA A 152 10.96 -4.86 -10.58
N TYR A 153 10.82 -3.58 -10.23
CA TYR A 153 9.74 -2.71 -10.66
C TYR A 153 10.32 -1.58 -11.52
N LEU A 154 10.01 -1.60 -12.80
CA LEU A 154 10.42 -0.59 -13.78
C LEU A 154 9.18 0.25 -14.10
N LEU A 155 8.98 1.34 -13.35
CA LEU A 155 7.81 2.19 -13.45
C LEU A 155 8.07 3.34 -14.42
N ASP A 156 7.33 3.35 -15.52
CA ASP A 156 7.26 4.44 -16.50
C ASP A 156 5.84 5.02 -16.45
N LEU A 157 5.68 6.19 -15.81
CA LEU A 157 4.43 6.87 -15.53
C LEU A 157 4.37 8.18 -16.33
N VAL A 158 3.61 8.20 -17.41
CA VAL A 158 3.67 9.24 -18.44
C VAL A 158 3.26 10.62 -17.92
N GLU A 159 2.20 10.72 -17.11
CA GLU A 159 1.71 12.00 -16.57
C GLU A 159 2.50 12.48 -15.36
N VAL A 160 3.23 11.61 -14.71
CA VAL A 160 3.97 11.90 -13.47
C VAL A 160 5.40 11.37 -13.54
N THR A 161 6.12 11.78 -14.59
CA THR A 161 7.47 11.28 -14.90
C THR A 161 8.45 11.38 -13.73
N THR A 162 8.27 12.35 -12.83
CA THR A 162 9.08 12.48 -11.61
C THR A 162 8.92 11.32 -10.62
N LEU A 163 7.90 10.47 -10.79
CA LEU A 163 7.67 9.25 -10.02
C LEU A 163 8.11 7.99 -10.78
N SER A 164 8.52 8.12 -12.05
CA SER A 164 9.07 7.02 -12.83
C SER A 164 10.41 6.60 -12.22
N SER A 165 10.53 5.31 -11.93
CA SER A 165 11.65 4.78 -11.17
C SER A 165 11.94 3.33 -11.50
N SER A 166 13.19 2.91 -11.36
CA SER A 166 13.57 1.50 -11.34
C SER A 166 13.89 1.09 -9.90
N THR A 167 13.20 0.06 -9.41
CA THR A 167 13.37 -0.45 -8.04
C THR A 167 13.71 -1.92 -8.08
N PHE A 168 14.84 -2.31 -7.48
CA PHE A 168 15.26 -3.70 -7.32
C PHE A 168 15.34 -4.03 -5.85
N GLY A 169 14.68 -5.11 -5.43
CA GLY A 169 14.64 -5.45 -4.02
C GLY A 169 14.60 -6.95 -3.76
N LEU A 170 14.86 -7.26 -2.51
CA LEU A 170 14.85 -8.60 -1.96
C LEU A 170 14.34 -8.55 -0.53
N TYR A 171 13.45 -9.46 -0.16
CA TYR A 171 13.11 -9.66 1.23
C TYR A 171 13.13 -11.14 1.65
N HIS A 172 13.33 -11.33 2.94
CA HIS A 172 13.18 -12.61 3.60
C HIS A 172 12.25 -12.45 4.82
N LYS A 173 11.27 -13.34 4.94
CA LYS A 173 10.34 -13.37 6.08
C LYS A 173 10.09 -14.78 6.54
N ASN A 174 9.80 -14.93 7.83
CA ASN A 174 9.35 -16.22 8.37
C ASN A 174 8.50 -16.05 9.63
N LYS A 175 7.77 -17.12 9.94
CA LYS A 175 7.12 -17.38 11.21
C LYS A 175 7.64 -18.72 11.73
N ILE A 176 8.41 -18.69 12.81
CA ILE A 176 9.11 -19.84 13.39
C ILE A 176 8.37 -20.27 14.65
N PRO A 177 7.77 -21.47 14.69
CA PRO A 177 7.22 -22.02 15.91
C PRO A 177 8.36 -22.40 16.87
N LEU A 178 8.50 -21.69 17.98
CA LEU A 178 9.49 -21.99 19.02
C LEU A 178 8.91 -22.94 20.08
N THR A 179 7.60 -22.85 20.32
CA THR A 179 6.82 -23.77 21.15
C THR A 179 5.43 -23.96 20.54
N ASP A 180 4.59 -24.84 21.11
CA ASP A 180 3.20 -25.03 20.68
C ASP A 180 2.36 -23.75 20.79
N GLU A 181 2.75 -22.82 21.66
CA GLU A 181 1.99 -21.59 21.92
C GLU A 181 2.70 -20.32 21.47
N PHE A 182 3.99 -20.38 21.13
CA PHE A 182 4.78 -19.19 20.80
C PHE A 182 5.45 -19.30 19.44
N ASN A 183 5.17 -18.31 18.58
CA ASN A 183 5.82 -18.12 17.29
C ASN A 183 6.68 -16.85 17.30
N LEU A 184 7.87 -16.95 16.76
CA LEU A 184 8.72 -15.80 16.41
C LEU A 184 8.44 -15.41 14.96
N THR A 185 8.24 -14.12 14.70
CA THR A 185 8.07 -13.59 13.34
C THR A 185 9.16 -12.58 13.01
N TYR A 186 9.62 -12.57 11.77
CA TYR A 186 10.54 -11.54 11.30
C TYR A 186 10.35 -11.25 9.82
N ARG A 187 10.74 -10.04 9.40
CA ARG A 187 10.93 -9.60 8.02
C ARG A 187 12.21 -8.78 7.94
N ALA A 188 13.02 -9.04 6.91
CA ALA A 188 14.15 -8.21 6.54
C ALA A 188 14.06 -7.96 5.03
N GLU A 189 14.01 -6.71 4.62
CA GLU A 189 13.84 -6.28 3.24
C GLU A 189 14.78 -5.13 2.92
N PHE A 190 15.37 -5.18 1.74
CA PHE A 190 16.19 -4.11 1.17
C PHE A 190 15.78 -3.88 -0.28
N ALA A 191 15.71 -2.61 -0.69
CA ALA A 191 15.60 -2.25 -2.09
C ALA A 191 16.44 -1.02 -2.42
N HIS A 192 16.82 -0.95 -3.69
CA HIS A 192 17.51 0.18 -4.29
C HIS A 192 16.68 0.75 -5.42
N GLN A 193 16.52 2.07 -5.44
CA GLN A 193 15.72 2.79 -6.43
C GLN A 193 16.56 3.88 -7.10
N THR A 194 16.43 3.97 -8.42
CA THR A 194 16.97 5.07 -9.23
C THR A 194 15.89 5.66 -10.12
N ASP A 195 16.17 6.77 -10.77
CA ASP A 195 15.35 7.29 -11.88
C ASP A 195 15.23 6.27 -13.01
N TYR A 196 14.16 6.39 -13.78
CA TYR A 196 13.89 5.54 -14.93
C TYR A 196 13.03 6.26 -15.97
N ALA A 197 13.13 5.82 -17.23
CA ALA A 197 12.40 6.35 -18.38
C ALA A 197 12.56 7.87 -18.52
N ASP A 198 11.47 8.62 -18.61
CA ASP A 198 11.47 10.08 -18.82
C ASP A 198 11.61 10.88 -17.51
N ASN A 199 12.01 10.26 -16.40
CA ASN A 199 12.34 10.99 -15.17
C ASN A 199 13.63 11.79 -15.38
N ALA A 200 13.55 13.11 -15.31
CA ALA A 200 14.68 14.02 -15.46
C ALA A 200 15.60 14.09 -14.23
N GLY A 201 15.26 13.37 -13.15
CA GLY A 201 16.09 13.23 -11.96
C GLY A 201 17.33 12.39 -12.24
N ASP A 202 18.32 12.52 -11.36
CA ASP A 202 19.48 11.63 -11.26
C ASP A 202 19.67 11.38 -9.77
N TYR A 203 19.13 10.26 -9.30
CA TYR A 203 19.14 9.94 -7.88
C TYR A 203 19.31 8.44 -7.62
N ALA A 204 19.76 8.12 -6.43
CA ALA A 204 19.79 6.79 -5.88
C ALA A 204 19.34 6.82 -4.42
N ALA A 205 18.30 6.05 -4.11
CA ALA A 205 17.73 5.99 -2.76
C ALA A 205 17.53 4.54 -2.32
N GLU A 206 17.68 4.30 -1.02
CA GLU A 206 17.57 2.99 -0.40
C GLU A 206 16.26 2.84 0.36
N TYR A 207 15.75 1.62 0.38
CA TYR A 207 14.67 1.18 1.24
C TYR A 207 15.14 0.07 2.15
N LEU A 208 14.81 0.13 3.42
CA LEU A 208 15.06 -0.93 4.39
C LEU A 208 13.81 -1.15 5.25
N ASN A 209 13.41 -2.41 5.43
CA ASN A 209 12.35 -2.76 6.39
C ASN A 209 12.82 -3.94 7.23
N LEU A 210 12.91 -3.71 8.53
CA LEU A 210 13.30 -4.71 9.52
C LEU A 210 12.18 -4.84 10.55
N GLN A 211 11.64 -6.03 10.71
CA GLN A 211 10.61 -6.32 11.70
C GLN A 211 10.98 -7.56 12.49
N LEU A 212 10.72 -7.51 13.79
CA LEU A 212 10.84 -8.64 14.71
C LEU A 212 9.61 -8.65 15.62
N GLY A 213 8.93 -9.78 15.69
CA GLY A 213 7.71 -9.90 16.49
C GLY A 213 7.58 -11.28 17.12
N GLY A 214 6.63 -11.39 18.01
CA GLY A 214 6.23 -12.63 18.65
C GLY A 214 4.72 -12.75 18.73
N GLU A 215 4.23 -13.97 18.61
CA GLU A 215 2.84 -14.32 18.81
C GLU A 215 2.74 -15.36 19.91
N TYR A 216 2.00 -15.08 20.97
CA TYR A 216 1.73 -15.96 22.08
C TYR A 216 0.22 -16.05 22.32
N ARG A 217 -0.38 -17.17 21.98
CA ARG A 217 -1.84 -17.37 22.02
C ARG A 217 -2.56 -16.22 21.27
N GLU A 218 -3.38 -15.45 21.96
CA GLU A 218 -4.18 -14.34 21.41
C GLU A 218 -3.42 -13.01 21.36
N ILE A 219 -2.15 -12.97 21.77
CA ILE A 219 -1.36 -11.74 21.84
C ILE A 219 -0.27 -11.78 20.77
N SER A 220 -0.15 -10.70 20.02
CA SER A 220 0.98 -10.44 19.12
C SER A 220 1.66 -9.13 19.50
N SER A 221 2.97 -9.05 19.38
CA SER A 221 3.71 -7.81 19.60
C SER A 221 5.02 -7.82 18.82
N GLY A 222 5.58 -6.64 18.59
CA GLY A 222 6.85 -6.53 17.90
C GLY A 222 7.36 -5.11 17.79
N ILE A 223 8.53 -5.04 17.17
CA ILE A 223 9.21 -3.79 16.83
C ILE A 223 9.52 -3.78 15.33
N GLY A 224 9.57 -2.61 14.74
CA GLY A 224 9.90 -2.40 13.34
C GLY A 224 10.76 -1.17 13.13
N TYR A 225 11.52 -1.21 12.06
CA TYR A 225 12.22 -0.08 11.49
C TYR A 225 11.99 -0.07 9.99
N GLU A 226 11.47 1.03 9.46
CA GLU A 226 11.30 1.22 8.02
C GLU A 226 11.99 2.51 7.60
N LEU A 227 12.81 2.42 6.56
CA LEU A 227 13.51 3.52 5.93
C LEU A 227 13.04 3.68 4.50
N LEU A 228 12.56 4.85 4.14
CA LEU A 228 12.55 5.34 2.77
C LEU A 228 13.62 6.43 2.69
N GLY A 229 14.76 6.06 2.15
CA GLY A 229 15.95 6.90 2.12
C GLY A 229 15.80 8.12 1.21
N SER A 230 16.83 8.95 1.19
CA SER A 230 16.91 10.11 0.34
C SER A 230 18.30 10.19 -0.29
N ASP A 231 18.40 10.69 -1.52
CA ASP A 231 19.65 11.13 -2.11
C ASP A 231 19.90 12.59 -1.79
N LYS A 232 20.84 12.83 -0.88
CA LYS A 232 21.32 14.18 -0.45
C LYS A 232 20.22 15.12 0.05
N GLY A 233 19.13 14.59 0.59
CA GLY A 233 17.99 15.38 1.06
C GLY A 233 17.18 16.07 -0.04
N VAL A 234 17.33 15.64 -1.29
CA VAL A 234 16.69 16.26 -2.47
C VAL A 234 15.61 15.37 -3.06
N THR A 235 15.92 14.10 -3.30
CA THR A 235 14.98 13.12 -3.87
C THR A 235 14.92 11.90 -2.98
N ALA A 236 13.73 11.56 -2.54
CA ALA A 236 13.51 10.42 -1.66
C ALA A 236 13.03 9.18 -2.44
N PHE A 237 13.21 8.03 -1.84
CA PHE A 237 12.60 6.77 -2.29
C PHE A 237 11.07 6.91 -2.35
N THR A 238 10.45 6.52 -3.45
CA THR A 238 9.00 6.67 -3.66
C THR A 238 8.32 5.32 -3.91
N THR A 239 7.05 5.24 -3.52
CA THR A 239 6.21 4.04 -3.74
C THR A 239 4.86 4.43 -4.32
N PRO A 240 4.82 4.93 -5.58
CA PRO A 240 3.61 5.57 -6.14
C PRO A 240 2.42 4.64 -6.33
N LEU A 241 2.62 3.32 -6.39
CA LEU A 241 1.55 2.32 -6.55
C LEU A 241 1.18 1.62 -5.23
N SER A 242 1.70 2.09 -4.10
CA SER A 242 1.47 1.52 -2.77
C SER A 242 0.04 1.73 -2.26
N THR A 243 -0.41 0.85 -1.36
CA THR A 243 -1.53 1.14 -0.44
C THR A 243 -1.05 2.07 0.67
N LEU A 244 -0.83 3.33 0.33
CA LEU A 244 -0.08 4.30 1.13
C LEU A 244 -0.59 4.44 2.58
N HIS A 245 -1.93 4.45 2.79
CA HIS A 245 -2.56 4.55 4.11
C HIS A 245 -2.17 3.43 5.09
N ALA A 246 -1.67 2.30 4.60
CA ALA A 246 -1.26 1.18 5.44
C ALA A 246 0.12 1.38 6.08
N PHE A 247 0.85 2.44 5.69
CA PHE A 247 2.25 2.68 6.05
C PHE A 247 2.46 4.09 6.58
N GLN A 248 3.52 4.27 7.41
CA GLN A 248 3.89 5.55 8.03
C GLN A 248 2.71 6.27 8.72
N GLY A 249 1.89 5.50 9.44
CA GLY A 249 0.78 5.99 10.27
C GLY A 249 -0.50 6.36 9.50
N TRP A 250 -1.60 6.36 10.22
CA TRP A 250 -2.93 6.56 9.67
C TRP A 250 -3.37 8.03 9.67
N ALA A 251 -2.58 8.94 10.25
CA ALA A 251 -2.80 10.37 10.08
C ALA A 251 -2.59 10.83 8.63
N ASP A 252 -2.03 9.98 7.76
CA ASP A 252 -1.81 10.22 6.33
C ASP A 252 -0.90 11.42 6.03
N LEU A 253 0.07 11.71 6.90
CA LEU A 253 1.00 12.81 6.68
C LEU A 253 2.13 12.46 5.71
N PHE A 254 2.47 11.17 5.62
CA PHE A 254 3.59 10.66 4.84
C PHE A 254 3.17 9.80 3.65
N LEU A 255 1.98 10.08 3.06
CA LEU A 255 1.54 9.45 1.80
C LEU A 255 2.52 9.74 0.64
N SER A 256 3.26 10.82 0.74
CA SER A 256 4.44 11.07 -0.11
C SER A 256 5.66 11.17 0.80
N THR A 257 6.71 10.44 0.47
CA THR A 257 7.96 10.50 1.23
C THR A 257 8.51 11.92 1.22
N PRO A 258 8.83 12.52 2.38
CA PRO A 258 9.50 13.81 2.43
C PRO A 258 10.84 13.79 1.68
N ARG A 259 11.28 14.91 1.14
CA ARG A 259 12.54 15.00 0.37
C ARG A 259 13.75 14.48 1.14
N GLY A 260 13.80 14.71 2.44
CA GLY A 260 14.84 14.19 3.34
C GLY A 260 14.73 12.71 3.66
N GLY A 261 13.78 12.00 3.05
CA GLY A 261 13.47 10.63 3.42
C GLY A 261 12.71 10.55 4.76
N ILE A 262 12.38 9.32 5.16
CA ILE A 262 11.73 9.05 6.44
C ILE A 262 12.26 7.76 7.04
N GLU A 263 12.59 7.82 8.32
CA GLU A 263 12.84 6.67 9.19
C GLU A 263 11.64 6.53 10.13
N ASP A 264 11.00 5.37 10.12
CA ASP A 264 9.85 5.03 10.96
C ASP A 264 10.22 3.93 11.95
N TYR A 265 10.33 4.29 13.22
CA TYR A 265 10.55 3.37 14.33
C TYR A 265 9.22 2.96 14.93
N GLN A 266 8.88 1.68 14.89
CA GLN A 266 7.57 1.16 15.24
C GLN A 266 7.63 0.21 16.44
N ILE A 267 6.59 0.27 17.28
CA ILE A 267 6.30 -0.74 18.29
C ILE A 267 4.81 -1.03 18.20
N TRP A 268 4.43 -2.32 18.17
CA TRP A 268 3.01 -2.68 18.12
C TRP A 268 2.65 -3.77 19.13
N ILE A 269 1.39 -3.78 19.52
CA ILE A 269 0.75 -4.87 20.24
C ILE A 269 -0.64 -5.13 19.62
N GLY A 270 -0.97 -6.41 19.44
CA GLY A 270 -2.27 -6.88 18.99
C GLY A 270 -2.82 -7.88 19.98
N ILE A 271 -4.13 -7.87 20.17
CA ILE A 271 -4.85 -8.80 21.06
C ILE A 271 -6.11 -9.27 20.31
N GLU A 272 -6.31 -10.57 20.25
CA GLU A 272 -7.56 -11.17 19.81
C GLU A 272 -8.47 -11.33 21.05
N PHE A 273 -9.50 -10.49 21.19
CA PHE A 273 -10.47 -10.64 22.25
C PHE A 273 -11.50 -11.74 21.93
N PRO A 274 -12.22 -12.27 22.95
CA PRO A 274 -13.33 -13.19 22.71
C PRO A 274 -14.31 -12.68 21.64
N TYR A 275 -14.96 -13.61 20.93
CA TYR A 275 -15.87 -13.35 19.81
C TYR A 275 -15.21 -12.78 18.54
N GLU A 276 -13.94 -13.15 18.31
CA GLU A 276 -13.17 -12.76 17.11
C GLU A 276 -13.10 -11.23 16.95
N ILE A 277 -12.72 -10.53 18.04
CA ILE A 277 -12.55 -9.08 18.05
C ILE A 277 -11.05 -8.77 18.09
N PRO A 278 -10.35 -8.64 16.93
CA PRO A 278 -8.98 -8.18 16.88
C PRO A 278 -8.89 -6.69 17.26
N PHE A 279 -7.96 -6.39 18.12
CA PHE A 279 -7.53 -5.05 18.50
C PHE A 279 -6.04 -4.92 18.23
N ARG A 280 -5.59 -3.79 17.70
CA ARG A 280 -4.17 -3.48 17.53
C ARG A 280 -3.92 -2.02 17.86
N ILE A 281 -2.78 -1.77 18.50
CA ILE A 281 -2.22 -0.44 18.71
C ILE A 281 -0.80 -0.42 18.18
N ILE A 282 -0.40 0.69 17.55
CA ILE A 282 0.92 0.91 16.99
C ILE A 282 1.39 2.29 17.46
N TYR A 283 2.65 2.36 17.87
CA TYR A 283 3.37 3.62 18.09
C TYR A 283 4.41 3.77 17.01
N HIS A 284 4.51 4.96 16.44
CA HIS A 284 5.49 5.38 15.45
C HIS A 284 6.30 6.56 15.97
N ASN A 285 7.60 6.59 15.68
CA ASN A 285 8.45 7.76 15.81
C ASN A 285 9.13 8.02 14.48
N TYR A 286 8.89 9.20 13.90
CA TYR A 286 9.33 9.55 12.55
C TYR A 286 10.49 10.52 12.58
N ARG A 287 11.54 10.20 11.80
CA ARG A 287 12.74 11.02 11.66
C ARG A 287 13.08 11.25 10.21
N PRO A 288 13.70 12.40 9.87
CA PRO A 288 14.31 12.55 8.56
C PRO A 288 15.53 11.62 8.45
N HIS A 289 15.69 10.96 7.30
CA HIS A 289 16.90 10.21 6.98
C HIS A 289 18.08 11.14 6.71
N GLU A 290 17.83 12.22 5.97
CA GLU A 290 18.81 13.25 5.66
C GLU A 290 18.26 14.67 5.94
N GLY A 291 19.18 15.63 6.13
CA GLY A 291 18.81 17.02 6.31
C GLY A 291 18.34 17.34 7.72
N GLY A 292 19.20 17.57 8.66
CA GLY A 292 18.89 17.85 10.07
C GLY A 292 17.82 18.93 10.27
N GLY A 293 17.09 18.87 11.37
CA GLY A 293 15.99 19.79 11.70
C GLY A 293 15.12 19.29 12.85
N GLY A 294 15.48 18.17 13.49
CA GLY A 294 14.69 17.49 14.51
C GLY A 294 13.76 16.42 13.93
N ASP A 295 13.17 15.63 14.79
CA ASP A 295 12.23 14.57 14.44
C ASP A 295 10.99 15.17 13.78
N TYR A 296 10.35 14.44 12.89
CA TYR A 296 9.07 14.87 12.29
C TYR A 296 7.97 14.88 13.34
N GLY A 297 7.96 13.92 14.23
CA GLY A 297 6.97 13.73 15.28
C GLY A 297 6.71 12.27 15.57
N HIS A 298 5.63 12.00 16.28
CA HIS A 298 5.23 10.65 16.63
C HIS A 298 3.73 10.45 16.47
N GLU A 299 3.31 9.19 16.26
CA GLU A 299 1.91 8.84 16.04
C GLU A 299 1.51 7.62 16.87
N ILE A 300 0.28 7.62 17.33
CA ILE A 300 -0.38 6.46 17.95
C ILE A 300 -1.59 6.09 17.12
N ASP A 301 -1.60 4.86 16.65
CA ASP A 301 -2.68 4.28 15.88
C ASP A 301 -3.38 3.17 16.66
N ALA A 302 -4.70 3.11 16.57
CA ALA A 302 -5.50 2.05 17.18
C ALA A 302 -6.62 1.60 16.25
N ILE A 303 -6.84 0.28 16.18
CA ILE A 303 -7.92 -0.32 15.38
C ILE A 303 -8.58 -1.45 16.14
N VAL A 304 -9.89 -1.52 16.03
CA VAL A 304 -10.69 -2.66 16.42
C VAL A 304 -11.68 -2.99 15.33
N SER A 305 -11.89 -4.26 15.07
CA SER A 305 -12.87 -4.72 14.10
C SER A 305 -13.67 -5.91 14.62
N ARG A 306 -14.83 -6.16 13.99
CA ARG A 306 -15.64 -7.33 14.31
C ARG A 306 -16.51 -7.75 13.12
N LYS A 307 -16.65 -9.06 12.92
CA LYS A 307 -17.68 -9.63 12.04
C LYS A 307 -18.98 -9.86 12.82
N PHE A 308 -20.10 -9.45 12.25
CA PHE A 308 -21.43 -9.63 12.81
C PHE A 308 -22.22 -10.62 11.93
N GLY A 309 -22.16 -11.89 12.29
CA GLY A 309 -22.74 -12.95 11.49
C GLY A 309 -22.00 -13.15 10.16
N LYS A 310 -22.74 -13.51 9.10
CA LYS A 310 -22.15 -13.87 7.79
C LYS A 310 -21.88 -12.66 6.89
N TYR A 311 -22.62 -11.58 7.04
CA TYR A 311 -22.76 -10.55 6.03
C TYR A 311 -22.24 -9.18 6.45
N PHE A 312 -22.03 -8.92 7.73
CA PHE A 312 -21.64 -7.61 8.23
C PHE A 312 -20.27 -7.64 8.89
N SER A 313 -19.47 -6.61 8.64
CA SER A 313 -18.30 -6.29 9.44
C SER A 313 -18.31 -4.82 9.85
N GLY A 314 -17.66 -4.51 10.98
CA GLY A 314 -17.51 -3.15 11.47
C GLY A 314 -16.07 -2.90 11.87
N ILE A 315 -15.59 -1.68 11.62
CA ILE A 315 -14.25 -1.21 11.97
C ILE A 315 -14.36 0.13 12.66
N LEU A 316 -13.65 0.28 13.77
CA LEU A 316 -13.34 1.57 14.38
C LEU A 316 -11.82 1.75 14.37
N LYS A 317 -11.38 2.92 13.94
CA LYS A 317 -9.97 3.25 13.78
C LYS A 317 -9.70 4.66 14.29
N TYR A 318 -8.54 4.87 14.90
CA TYR A 318 -8.10 6.15 15.43
C TYR A 318 -6.63 6.36 15.17
N ALA A 319 -6.25 7.59 14.85
CA ALA A 319 -4.87 8.05 14.76
C ALA A 319 -4.70 9.37 15.50
N TYR A 320 -3.59 9.48 16.22
CA TYR A 320 -3.13 10.72 16.84
C TYR A 320 -1.68 10.96 16.49
N PHE A 321 -1.43 12.00 15.71
CA PHE A 321 -0.08 12.49 15.41
C PHE A 321 0.23 13.75 16.20
N ASP A 322 1.41 13.80 16.82
CA ASP A 322 1.98 14.95 17.51
C ASP A 322 3.32 15.32 16.84
N GLY A 323 3.36 16.53 16.28
CA GLY A 323 4.48 16.98 15.46
C GLY A 323 5.55 17.71 16.29
N ASP A 324 6.81 17.36 16.05
CA ASP A 324 7.97 18.01 16.64
C ASP A 324 8.46 19.15 15.72
N SER A 325 9.15 18.82 14.62
CA SER A 325 9.56 19.81 13.62
C SER A 325 8.43 20.16 12.63
N MET A 326 7.40 19.32 12.53
CA MET A 326 6.16 19.59 11.82
C MET A 326 5.15 20.17 12.82
N PRO A 327 4.84 21.49 12.78
CA PRO A 327 4.02 22.13 13.81
C PRO A 327 2.51 21.84 13.61
N VAL A 328 2.13 20.56 13.57
CA VAL A 328 0.75 20.09 13.40
C VAL A 328 0.45 18.97 14.38
N ASN A 329 -0.74 19.03 14.99
CA ASN A 329 -1.30 17.94 15.78
C ASN A 329 -2.58 17.48 15.10
N ILE A 330 -2.69 16.19 14.84
CA ILE A 330 -3.81 15.63 14.08
C ILE A 330 -4.49 14.52 14.88
N HIS A 331 -5.80 14.59 14.96
CA HIS A 331 -6.65 13.50 15.40
C HIS A 331 -7.53 13.06 14.25
N LYS A 332 -7.53 11.78 13.93
CA LYS A 332 -8.46 11.19 12.96
C LYS A 332 -9.22 10.03 13.59
N PHE A 333 -10.48 9.91 13.24
CA PHE A 333 -11.33 8.82 13.66
C PHE A 333 -12.13 8.31 12.47
N TRP A 334 -12.23 6.98 12.34
CA TRP A 334 -13.02 6.32 11.31
C TRP A 334 -13.96 5.31 11.95
N ALA A 335 -15.17 5.26 11.40
CA ALA A 335 -16.15 4.21 11.66
C ALA A 335 -16.65 3.69 10.31
N GLN A 336 -16.52 2.40 10.10
CA GLN A 336 -16.93 1.74 8.87
C GLN A 336 -17.82 0.56 9.17
N ILE A 337 -18.85 0.38 8.37
CA ILE A 337 -19.68 -0.82 8.32
C ILE A 337 -19.66 -1.33 6.91
N GLU A 338 -19.39 -2.60 6.75
CA GLU A 338 -19.39 -3.30 5.47
C GLU A 338 -20.50 -4.35 5.46
N PHE A 339 -21.18 -4.47 4.34
CA PHE A 339 -22.14 -5.52 4.05
C PHE A 339 -21.68 -6.28 2.81
N SER A 340 -21.56 -7.60 2.95
CA SER A 340 -21.06 -8.49 1.90
C SER A 340 -22.01 -9.71 1.80
N PHE A 341 -22.36 -10.15 0.59
CA PHE A 341 -23.33 -11.24 0.36
C PHE A 341 -22.90 -12.22 -0.74
#